data_f6e947ae34a1863dd64694c396a1c212
#
_entry.id   f6e947ae34a1863dd64694c396a1c212
#
_cell.length_a   1.000
_cell.length_b   1.000
_cell.length_c   1.000
_cell.angle_alpha   90.00
_cell.angle_beta   90.00
_cell.angle_gamma   90.00
#
_symmetry.space_group_name_H-M   'P 1'
#
loop_
_entity.id
_entity.type
_entity.pdbx_description
1 polymer ?
#
loop_
_entity_poly.entity_id
_entity_poly.type
_entity_poly.pdbx_seq_one_letter_code
_entity_poly.pdbx_strand_id
1 'polypeptide(L)'
;LPILHIHSYHLLSQTDLRAIYFSSSLIAECASFTKSQQVHVITATPLVKELIAGLFSEDYARPSQRKIALLLLEILSEAPPLTMALPMPNDERLFSAARSLLVNQRWEASLSELAFMSAMSERTFSRLFMKDTGFSFRTWKQRARICASLDLLANGVPIKQVAYQLGFSCPAAFTAAFRCILGSTPRDFVP
;
A
#
# COMPACT_ATOMS: atom_id res chain seq x y z
N LEU A 1 13.62 -21.73 15.21
CA LEU A 1 12.21 -21.41 14.93
C LEU A 1 12.15 -20.10 14.20
N PRO A 2 11.48 -20.00 13.03
CA PRO A 2 11.28 -18.71 12.40
C PRO A 2 10.44 -17.84 13.34
N ILE A 3 10.88 -16.60 13.56
CA ILE A 3 10.12 -15.62 14.28
C ILE A 3 8.85 -15.37 13.43
N LEU A 4 7.72 -15.88 13.90
CA LEU A 4 6.41 -15.59 13.31
C LEU A 4 6.10 -14.11 13.55
N HIS A 5 6.34 -13.28 12.56
CA HIS A 5 5.77 -11.96 12.54
C HIS A 5 4.29 -12.10 12.18
N ILE A 6 3.41 -11.77 13.12
CA ILE A 6 1.97 -11.70 12.87
C ILE A 6 1.74 -10.43 12.04
N HIS A 7 1.40 -10.63 10.79
CA HIS A 7 0.96 -9.53 9.92
C HIS A 7 -0.57 -9.52 9.92
N SER A 8 -1.17 -8.42 10.33
CA SER A 8 -2.59 -8.19 10.17
C SER A 8 -2.84 -7.34 8.93
N TYR A 9 -3.68 -7.83 8.03
CA TYR A 9 -4.11 -7.10 6.84
C TYR A 9 -5.55 -6.64 7.03
N HIS A 10 -5.79 -5.34 6.81
CA HIS A 10 -7.13 -4.79 6.76
C HIS A 10 -7.45 -4.46 5.31
N LEU A 11 -8.29 -5.28 4.69
CA LEU A 11 -8.78 -5.03 3.34
C LEU A 11 -9.85 -3.94 3.41
N LEU A 12 -9.63 -2.86 2.66
CA LEU A 12 -10.52 -1.69 2.62
C LEU A 12 -11.55 -1.78 1.51
N SER A 13 -11.39 -2.75 0.59
CA SER A 13 -12.28 -3.02 -0.54
C SER A 13 -12.28 -4.51 -0.87
N GLN A 14 -13.13 -4.92 -1.81
CA GLN A 14 -13.09 -6.28 -2.37
C GLN A 14 -11.76 -6.43 -3.13
N THR A 15 -10.89 -7.29 -2.63
CA THR A 15 -9.52 -7.44 -3.11
C THR A 15 -9.14 -8.91 -3.14
N ASP A 16 -8.53 -9.35 -4.22
CA ASP A 16 -7.92 -10.68 -4.30
C ASP A 16 -6.55 -10.64 -3.63
N LEU A 17 -6.45 -11.25 -2.44
CA LEU A 17 -5.19 -11.43 -1.76
C LEU A 17 -4.51 -12.71 -2.23
N ARG A 18 -3.31 -12.59 -2.80
CA ARG A 18 -2.45 -13.72 -3.14
C ARG A 18 -1.20 -13.69 -2.29
N ALA A 19 -0.98 -14.73 -1.48
CA ALA A 19 0.23 -14.88 -0.68
C ALA A 19 1.15 -15.91 -1.36
N ILE A 20 2.41 -15.56 -1.54
CA ILE A 20 3.45 -16.44 -2.07
C ILE A 20 4.49 -16.65 -0.98
N TYR A 21 4.80 -17.90 -0.69
CA TYR A 21 5.83 -18.28 0.28
C TYR A 21 6.99 -18.94 -0.47
N PHE A 22 8.17 -18.38 -0.31
CA PHE A 22 9.40 -18.95 -0.86
C PHE A 22 10.11 -19.78 0.21
N SER A 23 10.61 -20.95 -0.18
CA SER A 23 11.41 -21.76 0.74
C SER A 23 12.76 -21.08 1.06
N SER A 24 13.28 -21.32 2.25
CA SER A 24 14.59 -20.76 2.65
C SER A 24 15.72 -21.22 1.72
N SER A 25 15.62 -22.40 1.12
CA SER A 25 16.60 -22.90 0.15
C SER A 25 16.57 -22.11 -1.15
N LEU A 26 15.37 -21.74 -1.65
CA LEU A 26 15.22 -20.94 -2.86
C LEU A 26 15.73 -19.50 -2.64
N ILE A 27 15.41 -18.93 -1.48
CA ILE A 27 15.91 -17.59 -1.09
C ILE A 27 17.44 -17.57 -1.01
N ALA A 28 18.05 -18.63 -0.48
CA ALA A 28 19.52 -18.74 -0.38
C ALA A 28 20.23 -18.81 -1.74
N GLU A 29 19.54 -19.26 -2.79
CA GLU A 29 20.06 -19.28 -4.16
C GLU A 29 20.02 -17.91 -4.85
N CYS A 30 19.11 -17.02 -4.41
CA CYS A 30 19.02 -15.67 -4.92
C CYS A 30 20.06 -14.79 -4.20
N ALA A 31 21.25 -14.63 -4.78
CA ALA A 31 22.34 -13.86 -4.20
C ALA A 31 21.98 -12.39 -3.92
N SER A 32 21.05 -11.84 -4.68
CA SER A 32 20.58 -10.46 -4.56
C SER A 32 19.57 -10.27 -3.42
N PHE A 33 18.93 -11.35 -2.95
CA PHE A 33 17.89 -11.26 -1.94
C PHE A 33 18.51 -11.23 -0.53
N THR A 34 18.86 -10.05 -0.07
CA THR A 34 19.25 -9.86 1.33
C THR A 34 18.02 -9.94 2.23
N LYS A 35 18.07 -10.76 3.29
CA LYS A 35 17.01 -10.83 4.31
C LYS A 35 16.84 -9.48 5.01
N SER A 36 16.08 -8.58 4.39
CA SER A 36 15.60 -7.40 5.07
C SER A 36 14.50 -7.82 6.06
N GLN A 37 14.64 -7.42 7.31
CA GLN A 37 13.56 -7.59 8.30
C GLN A 37 12.45 -6.54 8.12
N GLN A 38 12.60 -5.66 7.14
CA GLN A 38 11.64 -4.61 6.87
C GLN A 38 10.61 -5.07 5.83
N VAL A 39 9.36 -4.76 6.08
CA VAL A 39 8.28 -4.95 5.10
C VAL A 39 8.41 -3.86 4.04
N HIS A 40 8.55 -4.28 2.79
CA HIS A 40 8.61 -3.38 1.65
C HIS A 40 7.33 -3.51 0.83
N VAL A 41 6.75 -2.38 0.47
CA VAL A 41 5.69 -2.31 -0.54
C VAL A 41 6.35 -1.95 -1.86
N ILE A 42 6.05 -2.69 -2.91
CA ILE A 42 6.57 -2.47 -4.25
C ILE A 42 5.42 -2.34 -5.26
N THR A 43 5.68 -1.70 -6.38
CA THR A 43 4.72 -1.69 -7.50
C THR A 43 4.78 -3.03 -8.23
N ALA A 44 3.63 -3.72 -8.32
CA ALA A 44 3.51 -4.91 -9.16
C ALA A 44 3.43 -4.49 -10.63
N THR A 45 4.57 -4.48 -11.33
CA THR A 45 4.62 -4.24 -12.77
C THR A 45 3.88 -5.34 -13.54
N PRO A 46 3.49 -5.13 -14.81
CA PRO A 46 2.89 -6.21 -15.63
C PRO A 46 3.73 -7.48 -15.61
N LEU A 47 5.05 -7.38 -15.76
CA LEU A 47 5.95 -8.53 -15.70
C LEU A 47 5.84 -9.28 -14.36
N VAL A 48 5.81 -8.58 -13.23
CA VAL A 48 5.66 -9.19 -11.89
C VAL A 48 4.32 -9.93 -11.81
N LYS A 49 3.23 -9.35 -12.32
CA LYS A 49 1.90 -9.98 -12.33
C LYS A 49 1.91 -11.26 -13.17
N GLU A 50 2.52 -11.24 -14.36
CA GLU A 50 2.62 -12.41 -15.24
C GLU A 50 3.52 -13.51 -14.66
N LEU A 51 4.64 -13.15 -14.04
CA LEU A 51 5.49 -14.13 -13.34
C LEU A 51 4.74 -14.79 -12.18
N ILE A 52 3.97 -14.02 -11.40
CA ILE A 52 3.12 -14.57 -10.34
C ILE A 52 2.07 -15.52 -10.93
N ALA A 53 1.40 -15.15 -12.01
CA ALA A 53 0.44 -16.00 -12.69
C ALA A 53 1.10 -17.30 -13.18
N GLY A 54 2.29 -17.21 -13.78
CA GLY A 54 3.06 -18.35 -14.28
C GLY A 54 3.49 -19.33 -13.17
N LEU A 55 3.71 -18.87 -11.94
CA LEU A 55 4.03 -19.75 -10.81
C LEU A 55 2.89 -20.74 -10.46
N PHE A 56 1.66 -20.36 -10.76
CA PHE A 56 0.46 -21.15 -10.46
C PHE A 56 -0.15 -21.77 -11.71
N SER A 57 0.45 -21.58 -12.90
CA SER A 57 -0.02 -22.20 -14.13
C SER A 57 0.39 -23.67 -14.19
N GLU A 58 -0.54 -24.52 -14.62
CA GLU A 58 -0.28 -25.93 -14.90
C GLU A 58 0.51 -26.14 -16.22
N ASP A 59 0.63 -25.09 -17.05
CA ASP A 59 1.34 -25.14 -18.33
C ASP A 59 2.86 -25.27 -18.16
N TYR A 60 3.37 -25.00 -16.96
CA TYR A 60 4.81 -25.03 -16.67
C TYR A 60 5.20 -26.18 -15.76
N ALA A 61 6.17 -26.97 -16.20
CA ALA A 61 6.78 -28.01 -15.38
C ALA A 61 7.54 -27.40 -14.18
N ARG A 62 7.69 -28.14 -13.08
CA ARG A 62 8.39 -27.70 -11.86
C ARG A 62 9.74 -27.01 -12.08
N PRO A 63 10.63 -27.48 -13.00
CA PRO A 63 11.89 -26.80 -13.27
C PRO A 63 11.70 -25.38 -13.84
N SER A 64 10.67 -25.18 -14.67
CA SER A 64 10.33 -23.87 -15.22
C SER A 64 9.72 -22.94 -14.16
N GLN A 65 8.80 -23.45 -13.35
CA GLN A 65 8.25 -22.71 -12.19
C GLN A 65 9.35 -22.24 -11.23
N ARG A 66 10.38 -23.09 -11.00
CA ARG A 66 11.53 -22.72 -10.17
C ARG A 66 12.33 -21.55 -10.78
N LYS A 67 12.54 -21.52 -12.09
CA LYS A 67 13.22 -20.40 -12.78
C LYS A 67 12.38 -19.12 -12.70
N ILE A 68 11.06 -19.23 -12.87
CA ILE A 68 10.13 -18.10 -12.69
C ILE A 68 10.23 -17.56 -11.27
N ALA A 69 10.27 -18.42 -10.26
CA ALA A 69 10.38 -18.02 -8.86
C ALA A 69 11.71 -17.30 -8.55
N LEU A 70 12.83 -17.78 -9.09
CA LEU A 70 14.15 -17.12 -8.93
C LEU A 70 14.17 -15.76 -9.61
N LEU A 71 13.68 -15.65 -10.84
CA LEU A 71 13.56 -14.37 -11.56
C LEU A 71 12.66 -13.39 -10.81
N LEU A 72 11.54 -13.88 -10.28
CA LEU A 72 10.66 -13.04 -9.47
C LEU A 72 11.36 -12.51 -8.21
N LEU A 73 12.09 -13.37 -7.48
CA LEU A 73 12.89 -12.97 -6.31
C LEU A 73 13.95 -11.93 -6.66
N GLU A 74 14.63 -12.07 -7.79
CA GLU A 74 15.63 -11.13 -8.28
C GLU A 74 14.99 -9.76 -8.56
N ILE A 75 13.90 -9.71 -9.34
CA ILE A 75 13.15 -8.48 -9.63
C ILE A 75 12.61 -7.84 -8.35
N LEU A 76 12.08 -8.62 -7.40
CA LEU A 76 11.59 -8.11 -6.13
C LEU A 76 12.72 -7.52 -5.25
N SER A 77 13.93 -8.07 -5.34
CA SER A 77 15.09 -7.56 -4.60
C SER A 77 15.61 -6.22 -5.13
N GLU A 78 15.48 -5.99 -6.44
CA GLU A 78 15.91 -4.79 -7.12
C GLU A 78 14.83 -3.70 -7.14
N ALA A 79 13.57 -4.07 -6.89
CA ALA A 79 12.45 -3.15 -6.94
C ALA A 79 12.61 -2.04 -5.88
N PRO A 80 12.56 -0.76 -6.27
CA PRO A 80 12.61 0.32 -5.31
C PRO A 80 11.41 0.22 -4.35
N PRO A 81 11.66 0.27 -3.02
CA PRO A 81 10.56 0.24 -2.07
C PRO A 81 9.66 1.46 -2.29
N LEU A 82 8.39 1.22 -2.47
CA LEU A 82 7.41 2.30 -2.38
C LEU A 82 7.44 2.82 -0.95
N THR A 83 7.77 4.09 -0.78
CA THR A 83 7.74 4.79 0.52
C THR A 83 6.28 5.00 0.99
N MET A 84 5.42 4.02 0.76
CA MET A 84 3.97 4.08 0.98
C MET A 84 3.54 3.27 2.20
N ALA A 85 4.21 3.46 3.33
CA ALA A 85 3.63 3.02 4.58
C ALA A 85 2.47 3.97 4.95
N LEU A 86 1.29 3.41 5.16
CA LEU A 86 0.16 4.07 5.79
C LEU A 86 -0.02 3.44 7.18
N PRO A 87 0.78 3.85 8.18
CA PRO A 87 0.70 3.28 9.50
C PRO A 87 -0.65 3.61 10.13
N MET A 88 -1.29 2.59 10.70
CA MET A 88 -2.53 2.78 11.46
C MET A 88 -2.20 3.10 12.92
N PRO A 89 -2.99 3.94 13.59
CA PRO A 89 -2.79 4.21 15.00
C PRO A 89 -3.06 2.98 15.87
N ASN A 90 -2.36 2.88 16.99
CA ASN A 90 -2.51 1.77 17.95
C ASN A 90 -3.68 1.98 18.92
N ASP A 91 -4.02 3.24 19.25
CA ASP A 91 -5.21 3.52 20.08
C ASP A 91 -6.47 3.09 19.32
N GLU A 92 -7.30 2.27 19.95
CA GLU A 92 -8.47 1.64 19.35
C GLU A 92 -9.50 2.63 18.79
N ARG A 93 -9.67 3.79 19.45
CA ARG A 93 -10.59 4.85 19.04
C ARG A 93 -10.06 5.58 17.81
N LEU A 94 -8.76 5.87 17.80
CA LEU A 94 -8.08 6.46 16.63
C LEU A 94 -8.08 5.50 15.45
N PHE A 95 -7.82 4.22 15.71
CA PHE A 95 -7.88 3.17 14.70
C PHE A 95 -9.27 3.06 14.07
N SER A 96 -10.31 3.03 14.89
CA SER A 96 -11.71 2.97 14.42
C SER A 96 -12.07 4.19 13.57
N ALA A 97 -11.68 5.40 13.98
CA ALA A 97 -11.91 6.63 13.23
C ALA A 97 -11.14 6.63 11.88
N ALA A 98 -9.86 6.26 11.89
CA ALA A 98 -9.04 6.16 10.69
C ALA A 98 -9.58 5.09 9.73
N ARG A 99 -9.96 3.91 10.24
CA ARG A 99 -10.58 2.84 9.46
C ARG A 99 -11.90 3.27 8.84
N SER A 100 -12.76 3.95 9.62
CA SER A 100 -14.05 4.48 9.12
C SER A 100 -13.84 5.47 7.97
N LEU A 101 -12.83 6.34 8.05
CA LEU A 101 -12.46 7.25 6.97
C LEU A 101 -12.08 6.49 5.69
N LEU A 102 -11.25 5.45 5.82
CA LEU A 102 -10.76 4.66 4.68
C LEU A 102 -11.88 3.84 4.03
N VAL A 103 -12.63 3.06 4.83
CA VAL A 103 -13.68 2.16 4.34
C VAL A 103 -14.82 2.92 3.68
N ASN A 104 -15.25 4.03 4.32
CA ASN A 104 -16.35 4.84 3.83
C ASN A 104 -15.90 5.96 2.86
N GLN A 105 -14.61 6.01 2.53
CA GLN A 105 -14.01 7.01 1.64
C GLN A 105 -14.38 8.46 2.00
N ARG A 106 -14.48 8.75 3.30
CA ARG A 106 -14.88 10.07 3.81
C ARG A 106 -13.74 11.08 3.73
N TRP A 107 -13.28 11.35 2.50
CA TRP A 107 -12.10 12.18 2.26
C TRP A 107 -12.27 13.64 2.69
N GLU A 108 -13.52 14.12 2.82
CA GLU A 108 -13.83 15.46 3.30
C GLU A 108 -13.84 15.59 4.83
N ALA A 109 -13.85 14.44 5.56
CA ALA A 109 -13.91 14.47 7.00
C ALA A 109 -12.79 15.35 7.61
N SER A 110 -13.20 16.25 8.50
CA SER A 110 -12.31 17.16 9.21
C SER A 110 -11.63 16.49 10.40
N LEU A 111 -10.57 17.12 10.91
CA LEU A 111 -9.93 16.70 12.16
C LEU A 111 -10.93 16.74 13.33
N SER A 112 -11.78 17.79 13.39
CA SER A 112 -12.74 17.95 14.47
C SER A 112 -13.80 16.85 14.49
N GLU A 113 -14.30 16.43 13.31
CA GLU A 113 -15.23 15.31 13.21
C GLU A 113 -14.62 14.00 13.74
N LEU A 114 -13.38 13.67 13.33
CA LEU A 114 -12.73 12.46 13.76
C LEU A 114 -12.35 12.50 15.25
N ALA A 115 -11.95 13.65 15.76
CA ALA A 115 -11.71 13.84 17.18
C ALA A 115 -13.01 13.64 17.99
N PHE A 116 -14.13 14.20 17.53
CA PHE A 116 -15.43 14.00 18.12
C PHE A 116 -15.86 12.53 18.11
N MET A 117 -15.72 11.84 16.98
CA MET A 117 -16.00 10.40 16.86
C MET A 117 -15.14 9.55 17.80
N SER A 118 -13.92 10.01 18.10
CA SER A 118 -12.98 9.35 19.00
C SER A 118 -13.18 9.74 20.48
N ALA A 119 -14.19 10.56 20.80
CA ALA A 119 -14.41 11.15 22.12
C ALA A 119 -13.15 11.85 22.68
N MET A 120 -12.47 12.62 21.84
CA MET A 120 -11.23 13.35 22.17
C MET A 120 -11.33 14.82 21.74
N SER A 121 -10.54 15.69 22.41
CA SER A 121 -10.26 17.00 21.85
C SER A 121 -9.34 16.89 20.62
N GLU A 122 -9.42 17.83 19.69
CA GLU A 122 -8.53 17.88 18.52
C GLU A 122 -7.03 17.86 18.89
N ARG A 123 -6.67 18.53 19.99
CA ARG A 123 -5.30 18.55 20.52
C ARG A 123 -4.86 17.14 20.93
N THR A 124 -5.73 16.42 21.66
CA THR A 124 -5.44 15.06 22.13
C THR A 124 -5.34 14.11 20.95
N PHE A 125 -6.33 14.16 20.03
CA PHE A 125 -6.33 13.39 18.80
C PHE A 125 -5.05 13.58 18.02
N SER A 126 -4.69 14.82 17.68
CA SER A 126 -3.49 15.13 16.89
C SER A 126 -2.21 14.64 17.53
N ARG A 127 -2.07 14.81 18.85
CA ARG A 127 -0.87 14.37 19.59
C ARG A 127 -0.73 12.85 19.60
N LEU A 128 -1.80 12.12 19.90
CA LEU A 128 -1.80 10.66 19.92
C LEU A 128 -1.63 10.09 18.51
N PHE A 129 -2.32 10.65 17.53
CA PHE A 129 -2.24 10.23 16.14
C PHE A 129 -0.81 10.37 15.60
N MET A 130 -0.16 11.51 15.85
CA MET A 130 1.25 11.72 15.49
C MET A 130 2.18 10.75 16.20
N LYS A 131 1.94 10.51 17.51
CA LYS A 131 2.75 9.56 18.30
C LYS A 131 2.67 8.16 17.73
N ASP A 132 1.48 7.70 17.36
CA ASP A 132 1.24 6.33 16.93
C ASP A 132 1.65 6.09 15.46
N THR A 133 1.39 7.07 14.59
CA THR A 133 1.60 6.91 13.14
C THR A 133 2.87 7.56 12.61
N GLY A 134 3.48 8.47 13.36
CA GLY A 134 4.60 9.29 12.90
C GLY A 134 4.19 10.42 11.94
N PHE A 135 2.89 10.59 11.65
CA PHE A 135 2.37 11.59 10.72
C PHE A 135 1.31 12.49 11.35
N SER A 136 1.26 13.76 10.93
CA SER A 136 0.07 14.56 11.22
C SER A 136 -1.14 13.93 10.53
N PHE A 137 -2.34 14.09 11.10
CA PHE A 137 -3.57 13.58 10.48
C PHE A 137 -3.74 14.07 9.02
N ARG A 138 -3.41 15.33 8.77
CA ARG A 138 -3.45 15.92 7.41
C ARG A 138 -2.54 15.18 6.43
N THR A 139 -1.29 14.95 6.82
CA THR A 139 -0.29 14.23 6.01
C THR A 139 -0.71 12.78 5.82
N TRP A 140 -1.17 12.14 6.88
CA TRP A 140 -1.64 10.76 6.84
C TRP A 140 -2.86 10.62 5.90
N LYS A 141 -3.85 11.51 5.99
CA LYS A 141 -5.03 11.51 5.11
C LYS A 141 -4.64 11.72 3.64
N GLN A 142 -3.67 12.60 3.36
CA GLN A 142 -3.15 12.78 2.00
C GLN A 142 -2.49 11.51 1.48
N ARG A 143 -1.68 10.83 2.29
CA ARG A 143 -1.09 9.53 1.94
C ARG A 143 -2.17 8.49 1.68
N ALA A 144 -3.18 8.41 2.52
CA ALA A 144 -4.32 7.51 2.37
C ALA A 144 -5.06 7.71 1.03
N ARG A 145 -5.29 8.95 0.62
CA ARG A 145 -5.88 9.28 -0.70
C ARG A 145 -5.00 8.78 -1.85
N ILE A 146 -3.68 8.95 -1.74
CA ILE A 146 -2.75 8.46 -2.77
C ILE A 146 -2.72 6.94 -2.79
N CYS A 147 -2.76 6.25 -1.64
CA CYS A 147 -2.93 4.80 -1.59
C CYS A 147 -4.20 4.35 -2.33
N ALA A 148 -5.34 4.96 -2.02
CA ALA A 148 -6.61 4.63 -2.65
C ALA A 148 -6.63 4.94 -4.16
N SER A 149 -5.82 5.88 -4.63
CA SER A 149 -5.74 6.21 -6.05
C SER A 149 -5.14 5.10 -6.91
N LEU A 150 -4.29 4.24 -6.34
CA LEU A 150 -3.59 3.22 -7.12
C LEU A 150 -4.55 2.19 -7.71
N ASP A 151 -5.54 1.74 -6.93
CA ASP A 151 -6.55 0.80 -7.42
C ASP A 151 -7.39 1.42 -8.52
N LEU A 152 -7.77 2.69 -8.37
CA LEU A 152 -8.56 3.41 -9.38
C LEU A 152 -7.77 3.57 -10.70
N LEU A 153 -6.49 3.95 -10.59
CA LEU A 153 -5.61 4.10 -11.75
C LEU A 153 -5.35 2.75 -12.43
N ALA A 154 -5.09 1.70 -11.67
CA ALA A 154 -4.87 0.34 -12.19
C ALA A 154 -6.12 -0.21 -12.91
N ASN A 155 -7.32 0.23 -12.52
CA ASN A 155 -8.58 -0.08 -13.21
C ASN A 155 -8.90 0.88 -14.36
N GLY A 156 -7.96 1.71 -14.78
CA GLY A 156 -8.11 2.61 -15.93
C GLY A 156 -9.02 3.82 -15.69
N VAL A 157 -9.34 4.15 -14.43
CA VAL A 157 -10.15 5.35 -14.13
C VAL A 157 -9.36 6.60 -14.53
N PRO A 158 -9.97 7.52 -15.29
CA PRO A 158 -9.28 8.73 -15.74
C PRO A 158 -8.72 9.56 -14.58
N ILE A 159 -7.49 10.04 -14.71
CA ILE A 159 -6.78 10.80 -13.66
C ILE A 159 -7.60 11.96 -13.10
N LYS A 160 -8.34 12.66 -14.00
CA LYS A 160 -9.24 13.75 -13.59
C LYS A 160 -10.35 13.26 -12.66
N GLN A 161 -10.93 12.12 -12.97
CA GLN A 161 -11.99 11.51 -12.15
C GLN A 161 -11.45 11.03 -10.81
N VAL A 162 -10.31 10.35 -10.81
CA VAL A 162 -9.60 9.91 -9.58
C VAL A 162 -9.36 11.09 -8.64
N ALA A 163 -8.85 12.22 -9.16
CA ALA A 163 -8.59 13.40 -8.35
C ALA A 163 -9.85 13.89 -7.60
N TYR A 164 -10.96 14.01 -8.30
CA TYR A 164 -12.21 14.49 -7.68
C TYR A 164 -12.83 13.45 -6.73
N GLN A 165 -12.84 12.16 -7.10
CA GLN A 165 -13.35 11.10 -6.22
C GLN A 165 -12.59 11.03 -4.88
N LEU A 166 -11.30 11.34 -4.90
CA LEU A 166 -10.48 11.36 -3.70
C LEU A 166 -10.48 12.73 -2.97
N GLY A 167 -11.34 13.67 -3.37
CA GLY A 167 -11.53 14.95 -2.72
C GLY A 167 -10.36 15.94 -2.94
N PHE A 168 -9.63 15.85 -4.06
CA PHE A 168 -8.69 16.88 -4.46
C PHE A 168 -9.42 18.02 -5.19
N SER A 169 -9.01 19.25 -4.92
CA SER A 169 -9.60 20.45 -5.53
C SER A 169 -9.43 20.51 -7.05
N CYS A 170 -8.34 19.90 -7.57
CA CYS A 170 -8.08 19.81 -9.00
C CYS A 170 -7.08 18.67 -9.31
N PRO A 171 -7.03 18.20 -10.57
CA PRO A 171 -6.06 17.18 -11.00
C PRO A 171 -4.60 17.56 -10.79
N ALA A 172 -4.26 18.84 -10.87
CA ALA A 172 -2.90 19.30 -10.63
C ALA A 172 -2.47 19.10 -9.17
N ALA A 173 -3.36 19.38 -8.21
CA ALA A 173 -3.12 19.15 -6.79
C ALA A 173 -2.93 17.65 -6.48
N PHE A 174 -3.74 16.80 -7.10
CA PHE A 174 -3.58 15.33 -7.03
C PHE A 174 -2.22 14.90 -7.58
N THR A 175 -1.87 15.33 -8.81
CA THR A 175 -0.61 14.96 -9.44
C THR A 175 0.61 15.41 -8.64
N ALA A 176 0.57 16.61 -8.06
CA ALA A 176 1.63 17.10 -7.19
C ALA A 176 1.78 16.26 -5.92
N ALA A 177 0.66 15.95 -5.25
CA ALA A 177 0.65 15.09 -4.07
C ALA A 177 1.15 13.67 -4.38
N PHE A 178 0.72 13.11 -5.51
CA PHE A 178 1.11 11.79 -5.98
C PHE A 178 2.62 11.72 -6.21
N ARG A 179 3.18 12.69 -6.95
CA ARG A 179 4.62 12.77 -7.19
C ARG A 179 5.41 12.97 -5.90
N CYS A 180 4.92 13.81 -4.98
CA CYS A 180 5.58 14.05 -3.69
C CYS A 180 5.68 12.78 -2.85
N ILE A 181 4.65 11.92 -2.88
CA ILE A 181 4.57 10.71 -2.04
C ILE A 181 5.22 9.50 -2.70
N LEU A 182 5.05 9.33 -4.02
CA LEU A 182 5.48 8.14 -4.75
C LEU A 182 6.72 8.34 -5.63
N GLY A 183 7.15 9.59 -5.83
CA GLY A 183 8.26 9.91 -6.72
C GLY A 183 7.96 9.79 -8.22
N SER A 184 6.78 9.27 -8.59
CA SER A 184 6.34 8.99 -9.96
C SER A 184 5.07 9.78 -10.28
N THR A 185 4.65 9.78 -11.55
CA THR A 185 3.40 10.44 -11.96
C THR A 185 2.22 9.47 -11.96
N PRO A 186 0.95 9.93 -11.81
CA PRO A 186 -0.21 9.05 -11.94
C PRO A 186 -0.30 8.33 -13.29
N ARG A 187 0.30 8.90 -14.36
CA ARG A 187 0.34 8.27 -15.69
C ARG A 187 1.13 6.98 -15.72
N ASP A 188 2.14 6.86 -14.87
CA ASP A 188 3.01 5.69 -14.82
C ASP A 188 2.27 4.46 -14.21
N PHE A 189 1.06 4.68 -13.69
CA PHE A 189 0.22 3.65 -13.06
C PHE A 189 -1.07 3.35 -13.84
N VAL A 190 -1.29 4.02 -14.95
CA VAL A 190 -2.42 3.72 -15.86
C VAL A 190 -1.99 2.64 -16.83
N PRO A 191 -2.83 1.60 -17.10
CA PRO A 191 -2.54 0.54 -18.06
C PRO A 191 -2.26 1.04 -19.48
#